data_43d3699563eab6fb917ef383ba88707d
#
_entry.id   43d3699563eab6fb917ef383ba88707d
#
_cell.length_a   1.000
_cell.length_b   1.000
_cell.length_c   1.000
_cell.angle_alpha   90.00
_cell.angle_beta   90.00
_cell.angle_gamma   90.00
#
_symmetry.space_group_name_H-M   'P 1'
#
loop_
_entity.id
_entity.type
_entity.pdbx_description
1 polymer ?
#
loop_
_entity_poly.entity_id
_entity_poly.type
_entity_poly.pdbx_seq_one_letter_code
_entity_poly.pdbx_strand_id
1 'polypeptide(L)'
;INRYVSLNEEGTVELNKTVDTSNVGSITTTIQAKDKAGNVSKKDVTINVEKDFYQRIADAALAQVGVNQDCTMLVTNSLAAVGINFHGAPTAYLSLGELTNNPVPGDICVYQGHVAIYIGNGQAVHGGWNGCQTTVYSVQCANPFIGYVHVSR
;
A
#
# COMPACT_ATOMS: atom_id res chain seq x y z
N ILE A 1 -11.95 -7.17 0.03
CA ILE A 1 -12.96 -6.44 -0.76
C ILE A 1 -13.76 -7.42 -1.57
N ASN A 2 -15.05 -7.37 -1.41
CA ASN A 2 -15.97 -8.20 -2.17
C ASN A 2 -16.33 -7.52 -3.48
N ARG A 3 -16.37 -8.30 -4.55
CA ARG A 3 -16.83 -7.84 -5.85
C ARG A 3 -18.27 -8.27 -6.07
N TYR A 4 -19.03 -7.37 -6.65
CA TYR A 4 -20.42 -7.65 -7.03
C TYR A 4 -20.52 -7.89 -8.52
N VAL A 5 -21.41 -8.81 -8.87
CA VAL A 5 -21.86 -8.99 -10.24
C VAL A 5 -23.34 -8.70 -10.28
N SER A 6 -23.74 -7.78 -11.16
CA SER A 6 -25.13 -7.41 -11.34
C SER A 6 -25.73 -8.09 -12.55
N LEU A 7 -26.96 -8.59 -12.40
CA LEU A 7 -27.81 -9.00 -13.53
C LEU A 7 -28.80 -7.88 -13.80
N ASN A 8 -28.89 -7.48 -15.08
CA ASN A 8 -29.89 -6.51 -15.52
C ASN A 8 -31.24 -7.12 -15.81
N GLU A 9 -31.33 -8.43 -15.72
CA GLU A 9 -32.56 -9.20 -15.94
C GLU A 9 -32.91 -9.97 -14.69
N GLU A 10 -34.15 -10.41 -14.61
CA GLU A 10 -34.61 -11.24 -13.49
C GLU A 10 -33.89 -12.57 -13.48
N GLY A 11 -33.35 -12.95 -12.34
CA GLY A 11 -32.62 -14.18 -12.15
C GLY A 11 -31.81 -14.18 -10.88
N THR A 12 -31.12 -15.27 -10.64
CA THR A 12 -30.25 -15.44 -9.47
C THR A 12 -28.82 -15.60 -9.93
N VAL A 13 -27.90 -14.87 -9.27
CA VAL A 13 -26.47 -15.02 -9.50
C VAL A 13 -25.82 -15.55 -8.23
N GLU A 14 -25.04 -16.61 -8.37
CA GLU A 14 -24.27 -17.20 -7.29
C GLU A 14 -22.79 -17.17 -7.62
N LEU A 15 -21.98 -16.80 -6.64
CA LEU A 15 -20.53 -16.85 -6.72
C LEU A 15 -20.07 -18.20 -6.18
N ASN A 16 -19.37 -18.99 -6.99
CA ASN A 16 -18.98 -20.35 -6.63
C ASN A 16 -17.95 -20.43 -5.52
N LYS A 17 -17.21 -19.36 -5.29
CA LYS A 17 -16.24 -19.26 -4.19
C LYS A 17 -16.03 -17.81 -3.83
N THR A 18 -15.58 -17.61 -2.59
CA THR A 18 -15.14 -16.28 -2.13
C THR A 18 -13.84 -15.91 -2.82
N VAL A 19 -13.76 -14.69 -3.32
CA VAL A 19 -12.55 -14.14 -3.92
C VAL A 19 -11.68 -13.55 -2.84
N ASP A 20 -10.44 -14.03 -2.73
CA ASP A 20 -9.45 -13.49 -1.83
C ASP A 20 -8.61 -12.44 -2.57
N THR A 21 -8.77 -11.17 -2.20
CA THR A 21 -8.05 -10.04 -2.79
C THR A 21 -6.79 -9.65 -2.03
N SER A 22 -6.42 -10.39 -1.00
CA SER A 22 -5.20 -10.14 -0.23
C SER A 22 -3.94 -10.51 -0.99
N ASN A 23 -4.03 -11.43 -1.93
CA ASN A 23 -2.91 -11.88 -2.76
C ASN A 23 -2.88 -11.14 -4.09
N VAL A 24 -1.66 -10.82 -4.54
CA VAL A 24 -1.44 -10.23 -5.86
C VAL A 24 -1.54 -11.32 -6.92
N GLY A 25 -2.24 -11.03 -8.01
CA GLY A 25 -2.34 -11.95 -9.14
C GLY A 25 -3.71 -11.93 -9.79
N SER A 26 -3.93 -12.90 -10.67
CA SER A 26 -5.22 -13.09 -11.34
C SER A 26 -5.98 -14.21 -10.68
N ILE A 27 -7.25 -13.97 -10.38
CA ILE A 27 -8.15 -14.96 -9.81
C ILE A 27 -9.29 -15.16 -10.80
N THR A 28 -9.50 -16.42 -11.22
CA THR A 28 -10.62 -16.78 -12.09
C THR A 28 -11.68 -17.49 -11.25
N THR A 29 -12.90 -17.04 -11.36
CA THR A 29 -14.06 -17.68 -10.70
C THR A 29 -15.19 -17.84 -11.68
N THR A 30 -16.02 -18.88 -11.48
CA THR A 30 -17.17 -19.15 -12.32
C THR A 30 -18.43 -18.59 -11.67
N ILE A 31 -19.20 -17.84 -12.44
CA ILE A 31 -20.49 -17.29 -12.02
C ILE A 31 -21.61 -18.07 -12.73
N GLN A 32 -22.56 -18.57 -11.96
CA GLN A 32 -23.77 -19.19 -12.49
C GLN A 32 -24.94 -18.21 -12.44
N ALA A 33 -25.65 -18.09 -13.54
CA ALA A 33 -26.87 -17.32 -13.61
C ALA A 33 -28.02 -18.26 -14.01
N LYS A 34 -29.15 -18.19 -13.28
CA LYS A 34 -30.33 -18.97 -13.53
C LYS A 34 -31.50 -18.03 -13.79
N ASP A 35 -32.17 -18.19 -14.93
CA ASP A 35 -33.34 -17.40 -15.26
C ASP A 35 -34.64 -17.99 -14.70
N LYS A 36 -35.77 -17.33 -14.92
CA LYS A 36 -37.09 -17.78 -14.47
C LYS A 36 -37.55 -19.10 -15.12
N ALA A 37 -37.06 -19.40 -16.29
CA ALA A 37 -37.39 -20.66 -17.00
C ALA A 37 -36.51 -21.82 -16.52
N GLY A 38 -35.60 -21.59 -15.60
CA GLY A 38 -34.72 -22.62 -15.08
C GLY A 38 -33.44 -22.84 -15.91
N ASN A 39 -33.18 -22.02 -16.92
CA ASN A 39 -31.96 -22.09 -17.70
C ASN A 39 -30.81 -21.60 -16.88
N VAL A 40 -29.68 -22.32 -16.93
CA VAL A 40 -28.47 -21.96 -16.20
C VAL A 40 -27.40 -21.58 -17.19
N SER A 41 -26.85 -20.38 -17.03
CA SER A 41 -25.69 -19.92 -17.78
C SER A 41 -24.49 -19.83 -16.83
N LYS A 42 -23.32 -20.21 -17.33
CA LYS A 42 -22.07 -20.13 -16.60
C LYS A 42 -21.11 -19.20 -17.32
N LYS A 43 -20.45 -18.36 -16.58
CA LYS A 43 -19.46 -17.43 -17.12
C LYS A 43 -18.25 -17.42 -16.22
N ASP A 44 -17.07 -17.58 -16.79
CA ASP A 44 -15.82 -17.40 -16.09
C ASP A 44 -15.47 -15.92 -16.02
N VAL A 45 -15.16 -15.46 -14.82
CA VAL A 45 -14.76 -14.09 -14.58
C VAL A 45 -13.36 -14.10 -14.00
N THR A 46 -12.46 -13.35 -14.63
CA THR A 46 -11.09 -13.17 -14.14
C THR A 46 -11.00 -11.85 -13.40
N ILE A 47 -10.53 -11.90 -12.16
CA ILE A 47 -10.30 -10.73 -11.32
C ILE A 47 -8.79 -10.55 -11.16
N ASN A 48 -8.27 -9.41 -11.58
CA ASN A 48 -6.88 -9.05 -11.37
C ASN A 48 -6.74 -8.30 -10.05
N VAL A 49 -5.86 -8.80 -9.18
CA VAL A 49 -5.54 -8.17 -7.90
C VAL A 49 -4.16 -7.54 -8.02
N GLU A 50 -4.10 -6.24 -7.86
CA GLU A 50 -2.85 -5.48 -7.87
C GLU A 50 -2.57 -4.93 -6.49
N LYS A 51 -1.28 -4.77 -6.16
CA LYS A 51 -0.89 -4.12 -4.92
C LYS A 51 -1.34 -2.67 -4.93
N ASP A 52 -1.88 -2.22 -3.80
CA ASP A 52 -2.20 -0.83 -3.57
C ASP A 52 -0.96 0.05 -3.70
N PHE A 53 -1.15 1.29 -4.16
CA PHE A 53 -0.11 2.29 -4.34
C PHE A 53 0.74 2.46 -3.08
N TYR A 54 0.09 2.60 -1.92
CA TYR A 54 0.79 2.81 -0.65
C TYR A 54 1.52 1.54 -0.19
N GLN A 55 0.95 0.38 -0.40
CA GLN A 55 1.62 -0.88 -0.09
C GLN A 55 2.90 -1.05 -0.91
N ARG A 56 2.91 -0.57 -2.15
CA ARG A 56 4.12 -0.60 -2.99
C ARG A 56 5.23 0.28 -2.44
N ILE A 57 4.88 1.43 -1.86
CA ILE A 57 5.86 2.29 -1.16
C ILE A 57 6.45 1.55 0.03
N ALA A 58 5.60 0.94 0.86
CA ALA A 58 6.05 0.18 2.03
C ALA A 58 6.95 -1.00 1.63
N ASP A 59 6.56 -1.74 0.59
CA ASP A 59 7.35 -2.88 0.10
C ASP A 59 8.71 -2.43 -0.44
N ALA A 60 8.75 -1.29 -1.14
CA ALA A 60 9.99 -0.72 -1.63
C ALA A 60 10.92 -0.30 -0.48
N ALA A 61 10.36 0.24 0.60
CA ALA A 61 11.12 0.57 1.80
C ALA A 61 11.70 -0.69 2.45
N LEU A 62 10.89 -1.73 2.61
CA LEU A 62 11.33 -3.00 3.19
C LEU A 62 12.43 -3.67 2.36
N ALA A 63 12.37 -3.54 1.04
CA ALA A 63 13.39 -4.10 0.15
C ALA A 63 14.77 -3.42 0.32
N GLN A 64 14.81 -2.25 0.95
CA GLN A 64 16.06 -1.50 1.19
C GLN A 64 16.69 -1.79 2.55
N VAL A 65 16.08 -2.62 3.38
CA VAL A 65 16.66 -2.99 4.69
C VAL A 65 18.05 -3.57 4.49
N GLY A 66 19.03 -3.06 5.23
CA GLY A 66 20.43 -3.42 5.08
C GLY A 66 21.24 -2.52 4.14
N VAL A 67 20.59 -1.64 3.38
CA VAL A 67 21.28 -0.71 2.49
C VAL A 67 21.85 0.47 3.29
N ASN A 68 23.08 0.86 2.99
CA ASN A 68 23.70 2.03 3.58
C ASN A 68 23.24 3.29 2.83
N GLN A 69 22.46 4.12 3.51
CA GLN A 69 21.94 5.36 2.95
C GLN A 69 21.37 6.23 4.09
N ASP A 70 21.14 7.51 3.81
CA ASP A 70 20.47 8.36 4.80
C ASP A 70 18.95 8.18 4.79
N CYS A 71 18.27 8.82 5.74
CA CYS A 71 16.82 8.72 5.89
C CYS A 71 16.07 9.30 4.69
N THR A 72 16.56 10.38 4.09
CA THR A 72 15.90 11.00 2.93
C THR A 72 16.03 10.13 1.69
N MET A 73 17.16 9.48 1.49
CA MET A 73 17.36 8.57 0.36
C MET A 73 16.45 7.34 0.46
N LEU A 74 16.25 6.78 1.65
CA LEU A 74 15.30 5.70 1.85
C LEU A 74 13.92 6.10 1.33
N VAL A 75 13.40 7.22 1.78
CA VAL A 75 12.07 7.69 1.39
C VAL A 75 12.03 8.04 -0.09
N THR A 76 13.04 8.74 -0.60
CA THR A 76 13.17 9.07 -2.03
C THR A 76 13.10 7.82 -2.91
N ASN A 77 13.88 6.79 -2.58
CA ASN A 77 13.91 5.55 -3.35
C ASN A 77 12.60 4.77 -3.25
N SER A 78 11.95 4.81 -2.09
CA SER A 78 10.64 4.17 -1.90
C SER A 78 9.56 4.83 -2.75
N LEU A 79 9.57 6.15 -2.82
CA LEU A 79 8.64 6.93 -3.65
C LEU A 79 8.90 6.74 -5.14
N ALA A 80 10.17 6.60 -5.54
CA ALA A 80 10.53 6.35 -6.93
C ALA A 80 9.93 5.05 -7.47
N ALA A 81 9.73 4.06 -6.61
CA ALA A 81 9.10 2.80 -6.99
C ALA A 81 7.65 2.95 -7.45
N VAL A 82 6.99 4.05 -7.10
CA VAL A 82 5.61 4.37 -7.56
C VAL A 82 5.59 5.56 -8.51
N GLY A 83 6.74 5.97 -9.04
CA GLY A 83 6.84 7.03 -10.04
C GLY A 83 6.92 8.44 -9.50
N ILE A 84 7.11 8.61 -8.18
CA ILE A 84 7.29 9.93 -7.56
C ILE A 84 8.78 10.24 -7.46
N ASN A 85 9.22 11.26 -8.20
CA ASN A 85 10.61 11.72 -8.17
C ASN A 85 10.70 12.96 -7.28
N PHE A 86 11.14 12.77 -6.06
CA PHE A 86 11.28 13.86 -5.09
C PHE A 86 12.44 13.57 -4.15
N HIS A 87 13.21 14.61 -3.87
CA HIS A 87 14.28 14.56 -2.86
C HIS A 87 14.41 15.92 -2.21
N GLY A 88 14.57 15.93 -0.90
CA GLY A 88 14.71 17.17 -0.14
C GLY A 88 15.08 16.92 1.31
N ALA A 89 15.09 17.99 2.09
CA ALA A 89 15.27 17.90 3.54
C ALA A 89 14.06 17.16 4.18
N PRO A 90 14.20 16.57 5.37
CA PRO A 90 13.13 15.79 5.99
C PRO A 90 11.75 16.49 6.00
N THR A 91 11.69 17.75 6.42
CA THR A 91 10.42 18.49 6.48
C THR A 91 9.85 18.85 5.10
N ALA A 92 10.64 18.77 4.04
CA ALA A 92 10.16 19.03 2.69
C ALA A 92 9.15 17.96 2.23
N TYR A 93 9.22 16.76 2.78
CA TYR A 93 8.29 15.68 2.46
C TYR A 93 6.87 15.95 2.94
N LEU A 94 6.66 16.91 3.84
CA LEU A 94 5.32 17.35 4.25
C LEU A 94 4.51 17.90 3.07
N SER A 95 5.15 18.39 2.03
CA SER A 95 4.48 18.94 0.85
C SER A 95 3.91 17.87 -0.10
N LEU A 96 4.23 16.60 0.11
CA LEU A 96 3.84 15.53 -0.80
C LEU A 96 2.42 15.00 -0.57
N GLY A 97 1.77 15.40 0.50
CA GLY A 97 0.42 14.95 0.79
C GLY A 97 -0.16 15.64 2.01
N GLU A 98 -1.15 15.01 2.61
CA GLU A 98 -1.85 15.54 3.77
C GLU A 98 -1.45 14.79 5.03
N LEU A 99 -1.44 15.50 6.16
CA LEU A 99 -1.22 14.88 7.46
C LEU A 99 -2.43 14.01 7.84
N THR A 100 -2.14 12.84 8.38
CA THR A 100 -3.17 11.90 8.83
C THR A 100 -2.87 11.40 10.25
N ASN A 101 -3.92 11.10 11.00
CA ASN A 101 -3.83 10.44 12.30
C ASN A 101 -4.10 8.94 12.20
N ASN A 102 -4.47 8.47 11.01
CA ASN A 102 -4.74 7.05 10.74
C ASN A 102 -3.78 6.54 9.65
N PRO A 103 -2.49 6.35 9.97
CA PRO A 103 -1.53 5.96 8.97
C PRO A 103 -1.79 4.56 8.44
N VAL A 104 -1.48 4.39 7.16
CA VAL A 104 -1.46 3.08 6.50
C VAL A 104 -0.04 2.79 6.03
N PRO A 105 0.35 1.51 5.84
CA PRO A 105 1.66 1.19 5.28
C PRO A 105 1.91 1.95 3.98
N GLY A 106 3.07 2.61 3.89
CA GLY A 106 3.42 3.48 2.77
C GLY A 106 3.33 4.97 3.07
N ASP A 107 2.71 5.36 4.18
CA ASP A 107 2.72 6.75 4.63
C ASP A 107 4.12 7.17 5.08
N ILE A 108 4.43 8.44 4.93
CA ILE A 108 5.74 8.98 5.34
C ILE A 108 5.64 9.43 6.79
N CYS A 109 6.56 8.95 7.62
CA CYS A 109 6.75 9.46 8.98
C CYS A 109 7.72 10.64 8.91
N VAL A 110 7.29 11.82 9.29
CA VAL A 110 8.13 13.02 9.26
C VAL A 110 8.44 13.47 10.68
N TYR A 111 9.72 13.70 10.90
CA TYR A 111 10.28 14.17 12.18
C TYR A 111 11.11 15.43 11.96
N GLN A 112 11.44 16.11 13.03
CA GLN A 112 12.46 17.13 12.95
C GLN A 112 13.81 16.46 12.66
N GLY A 113 14.36 16.73 11.48
CA GLY A 113 15.65 16.19 11.06
C GLY A 113 15.66 14.73 10.65
N HIS A 114 14.50 14.10 10.42
CA HIS A 114 14.41 12.69 10.05
C HIS A 114 13.12 12.38 9.30
N VAL A 115 13.16 11.36 8.44
CA VAL A 115 11.97 10.79 7.78
C VAL A 115 12.09 9.28 7.72
N ALA A 116 10.95 8.60 7.64
CA ALA A 116 10.86 7.15 7.53
C ALA A 116 9.60 6.76 6.76
N ILE A 117 9.47 5.49 6.42
CA ILE A 117 8.25 4.95 5.78
C ILE A 117 7.53 4.03 6.78
N TYR A 118 6.28 4.34 7.07
CA TYR A 118 5.43 3.54 7.94
C TYR A 118 5.11 2.19 7.30
N ILE A 119 5.18 1.12 8.09
CA ILE A 119 4.90 -0.24 7.62
C ILE A 119 3.82 -0.95 8.42
N GLY A 120 3.16 -0.25 9.33
CA GLY A 120 2.10 -0.80 10.17
C GLY A 120 2.60 -1.18 11.57
N ASN A 121 1.65 -1.40 12.47
CA ASN A 121 1.91 -1.87 13.84
C ASN A 121 2.87 -0.98 14.65
N GLY A 122 2.85 0.33 14.39
CA GLY A 122 3.74 1.28 15.07
C GLY A 122 5.20 1.19 14.65
N GLN A 123 5.48 0.56 13.51
CA GLN A 123 6.84 0.39 12.99
C GLN A 123 7.03 1.12 11.67
N ALA A 124 8.29 1.46 11.39
CA ALA A 124 8.68 2.11 10.15
C ALA A 124 10.04 1.61 9.69
N VAL A 125 10.34 1.82 8.41
CA VAL A 125 11.68 1.61 7.86
C VAL A 125 12.42 2.94 7.92
N HIS A 126 13.55 2.93 8.61
CA HIS A 126 14.41 4.10 8.81
C HIS A 126 15.71 3.94 8.06
N GLY A 127 16.07 4.90 7.21
CA GLY A 127 17.44 5.05 6.70
C GLY A 127 18.27 5.93 7.63
N GLY A 128 19.58 5.92 7.44
CA GLY A 128 20.49 6.70 8.27
C GLY A 128 20.54 6.27 9.73
N TRP A 129 20.21 5.03 10.02
CA TRP A 129 20.14 4.47 11.37
C TRP A 129 21.51 3.94 11.77
N ASN A 130 21.95 4.19 13.02
CA ASN A 130 23.28 3.79 13.51
C ASN A 130 24.41 4.12 12.52
N GLY A 131 24.43 5.37 12.04
CA GLY A 131 25.34 5.83 11.00
C GLY A 131 24.63 5.95 9.66
N CYS A 132 24.59 4.91 8.86
CA CYS A 132 23.97 4.96 7.54
C CYS A 132 23.14 3.72 7.19
N GLN A 133 22.71 2.95 8.18
CA GLN A 133 21.96 1.70 7.92
C GLN A 133 20.48 1.98 7.69
N THR A 134 19.86 1.11 6.90
CA THR A 134 18.41 1.05 6.74
C THR A 134 17.90 -0.12 7.57
N THR A 135 16.96 0.14 8.46
CA THR A 135 16.44 -0.86 9.39
C THR A 135 14.95 -0.64 9.71
N VAL A 136 14.29 -1.70 10.17
CA VAL A 136 12.96 -1.59 10.75
C VAL A 136 13.08 -1.24 12.22
N TYR A 137 12.36 -0.20 12.63
CA TYR A 137 12.33 0.25 14.01
C TYR A 137 10.97 0.90 14.33
N SER A 138 10.73 1.14 15.60
CA SER A 138 9.52 1.85 16.03
C SER A 138 9.40 3.21 15.34
N VAL A 139 8.17 3.65 15.10
CA VAL A 139 7.90 5.02 14.66
C VAL A 139 8.46 6.01 15.68
N GLN A 140 8.27 5.73 16.97
CA GLN A 140 8.87 6.56 18.02
C GLN A 140 10.37 6.31 18.10
N CYS A 141 11.13 7.38 17.93
CA CYS A 141 12.59 7.36 18.00
C CYS A 141 13.09 8.66 18.67
N ALA A 142 14.39 8.89 18.64
CA ALA A 142 14.99 10.05 19.31
C ALA A 142 14.58 11.39 18.69
N ASN A 143 14.18 11.41 17.42
CA ASN A 143 13.77 12.63 16.74
C ASN A 143 12.34 13.01 17.09
N PRO A 144 12.05 14.31 17.33
CA PRO A 144 10.67 14.74 17.59
C PRO A 144 9.76 14.47 16.39
N PHE A 145 8.66 13.77 16.62
CA PHE A 145 7.70 13.39 15.58
C PHE A 145 6.81 14.57 15.20
N ILE A 146 6.68 14.80 13.88
CA ILE A 146 5.79 15.86 13.35
C ILE A 146 4.46 15.27 12.93
N GLY A 147 4.45 14.20 12.15
CA GLY A 147 3.22 13.57 11.71
C GLY A 147 3.43 12.56 10.61
N TYR A 148 2.34 11.88 10.24
CA TYR A 148 2.31 10.98 9.11
C TYR A 148 1.77 11.74 7.89
N VAL A 149 2.45 11.61 6.76
CA VAL A 149 2.01 12.19 5.49
C VAL A 149 1.44 11.09 4.60
N HIS A 150 0.17 11.24 4.26
CA HIS A 150 -0.49 10.39 3.27
C HIS A 150 -0.24 10.99 1.90
N VAL A 151 0.63 10.37 1.13
CA VAL A 151 1.11 10.91 -0.15
C VAL A 151 -0.04 11.03 -1.14
N SER A 152 -0.14 12.19 -1.79
CA SER A 152 -1.12 12.42 -2.86
C SER A 152 -0.73 11.63 -4.12
N ARG A 153 -1.73 11.02 -4.73
CA ARG A 153 -1.55 10.21 -5.94
C ARG A 153 -1.69 11.07 -7.18
#